data_4c5a3cdd6c153a1b5ce086f84fa4b7b0
#
_entry.id   4c5a3cdd6c153a1b5ce086f84fa4b7b0
#
_cell.length_a   1.000
_cell.length_b   1.000
_cell.length_c   1.000
_cell.angle_alpha   90.00
_cell.angle_beta   90.00
_cell.angle_gamma   90.00
#
_symmetry.space_group_name_H-M   'P 1'
#
loop_
_entity.id
_entity.type
_entity.pdbx_description
1 polymer ?
#
loop_
_entity_poly.entity_id
_entity_poly.type
_entity_poly.pdbx_seq_one_letter_code
_entity_poly.pdbx_strand_id
1 'polypeptide(L)'
;MRRRTILAAAAAAPVAAAVAAPTEASAAARPRLAIRGADVSTLAKNEDFGAVYRRANGRRADALTILREHDVNVARLKVWVNPADGYNDKAHVLRMAARAKARGMRLLIDFHYSDAWADPGKQNKPAAWAGYAFEELKAAVRDHTYDVLHALHRQGTTADLVQIGNEINGGLLWPDGRWDNWPNLAALLTAGASVAKAVSNRTRVVLHLAEGGNNGGHRWWFDNATSLGVPFDVIAVSHYLYWHGTAESLRANIVDLSARYGKDVLVAETAYGFTTAEDDPTAQIFTADLAAAGGHPATPQGQADAVRAVADVVASVPGGRGLGFVYWEPTWTAVTGAGWDPADPTSGNGWENQALFDFDGRALPALGVFRAC
;
A
#
# COMPACT_ATOMS: atom_id res chain seq x y z
N MET A 1 -27.51 75.47 68.72
CA MET A 1 -26.40 74.79 68.07
C MET A 1 -26.90 73.45 67.49
N ARG A 2 -27.12 73.45 66.19
CA ARG A 2 -27.59 72.23 65.49
C ARG A 2 -26.42 71.65 64.64
N ARG A 3 -25.99 70.44 64.96
CA ARG A 3 -24.95 69.69 64.20
C ARG A 3 -25.65 69.06 62.99
N ARG A 4 -25.16 69.37 61.77
CA ARG A 4 -25.56 68.72 60.54
C ARG A 4 -24.66 67.55 60.29
N THR A 5 -25.23 66.35 60.21
CA THR A 5 -24.56 65.13 59.82
C THR A 5 -24.58 65.00 58.29
N ILE A 6 -23.42 64.83 57.65
CA ILE A 6 -23.28 64.60 56.20
C ILE A 6 -23.20 63.08 55.98
N LEU A 7 -24.17 62.52 55.27
CA LEU A 7 -24.10 61.17 54.77
C LEU A 7 -23.28 61.16 53.46
N ALA A 8 -22.21 60.38 53.46
CA ALA A 8 -21.49 60.10 52.23
C ALA A 8 -22.09 58.82 51.55
N ALA A 9 -22.56 58.98 50.32
CA ALA A 9 -23.03 57.87 49.51
C ALA A 9 -21.84 57.25 48.78
N ALA A 10 -21.58 55.93 49.02
CA ALA A 10 -20.60 55.15 48.31
C ALA A 10 -21.28 54.61 47.03
N ALA A 11 -20.76 54.99 45.87
CA ALA A 11 -21.15 54.43 44.58
C ALA A 11 -20.37 53.07 44.31
N ALA A 12 -21.09 51.97 44.22
CA ALA A 12 -20.54 50.70 43.81
C ALA A 12 -20.51 50.60 42.26
N ALA A 13 -19.33 50.49 41.69
CA ALA A 13 -19.16 50.19 40.27
C ALA A 13 -19.37 48.73 39.97
N PRO A 14 -20.07 48.32 38.90
CA PRO A 14 -20.20 46.91 38.53
C PRO A 14 -18.91 46.41 37.90
N VAL A 15 -18.33 45.33 38.44
CA VAL A 15 -17.25 44.56 37.82
C VAL A 15 -17.86 43.70 36.71
N ALA A 16 -17.61 44.08 35.46
CA ALA A 16 -17.94 43.25 34.31
C ALA A 16 -16.93 42.09 34.22
N ALA A 17 -17.37 40.86 34.53
CA ALA A 17 -16.60 39.66 34.28
C ALA A 17 -16.54 39.39 32.75
N ALA A 18 -15.38 39.60 32.14
CA ALA A 18 -15.15 39.20 30.76
C ALA A 18 -15.10 37.66 30.70
N VAL A 19 -16.14 37.05 30.14
CA VAL A 19 -16.14 35.66 29.79
C VAL A 19 -15.21 35.51 28.59
N ALA A 20 -14.00 34.93 28.79
CA ALA A 20 -13.10 34.56 27.72
C ALA A 20 -13.77 33.48 26.88
N ALA A 21 -14.05 33.76 25.62
CA ALA A 21 -14.48 32.76 24.65
C ALA A 21 -13.39 31.69 24.53
N PRO A 22 -13.77 30.37 24.42
CA PRO A 22 -12.78 29.33 24.19
C PRO A 22 -12.09 29.62 22.86
N THR A 23 -10.79 29.84 22.92
CA THR A 23 -9.93 29.84 21.72
C THR A 23 -10.08 28.46 21.04
N GLU A 24 -10.67 28.45 19.86
CA GLU A 24 -10.62 27.24 18.99
C GLU A 24 -9.16 26.89 18.84
N ALA A 25 -8.80 25.73 19.38
CA ALA A 25 -7.48 25.14 19.14
C ALA A 25 -7.35 24.97 17.64
N SER A 26 -6.49 25.75 17.01
CA SER A 26 -6.13 25.60 15.60
C SER A 26 -5.75 24.13 15.40
N ALA A 27 -6.55 23.39 14.63
CA ALA A 27 -6.23 22.01 14.28
C ALA A 27 -4.85 22.03 13.62
N ALA A 28 -3.84 21.54 14.31
CA ALA A 28 -2.48 21.44 13.78
C ALA A 28 -2.57 20.72 12.43
N ALA A 29 -2.02 21.32 11.38
CA ALA A 29 -2.02 20.74 10.04
C ALA A 29 -1.46 19.31 10.15
N ARG A 30 -2.21 18.31 9.70
CA ARG A 30 -1.78 16.91 9.75
C ARG A 30 -0.47 16.76 8.97
N PRO A 31 0.52 16.02 9.49
CA PRO A 31 1.76 15.81 8.77
C PRO A 31 1.45 15.09 7.45
N ARG A 32 2.01 15.60 6.37
CA ARG A 32 1.83 15.01 5.03
C ARG A 32 2.53 13.66 4.97
N LEU A 33 1.82 12.61 4.56
CA LEU A 33 2.39 11.28 4.40
C LEU A 33 3.50 11.27 3.35
N ALA A 34 4.63 10.67 3.69
CA ALA A 34 5.78 10.57 2.80
C ALA A 34 5.50 9.69 1.58
N ILE A 35 4.70 8.63 1.76
CA ILE A 35 4.29 7.70 0.71
C ILE A 35 2.79 7.83 0.48
N ARG A 36 2.44 8.21 -0.72
CA ARG A 36 1.09 8.22 -1.28
C ARG A 36 1.18 7.41 -2.56
N GLY A 37 1.11 6.09 -2.42
CA GLY A 37 1.45 5.13 -3.45
C GLY A 37 0.26 4.59 -4.21
N ALA A 38 0.55 4.05 -5.39
CA ALA A 38 -0.37 3.25 -6.20
C ALA A 38 0.38 2.04 -6.74
N ASP A 39 -0.19 0.84 -6.58
CA ASP A 39 0.27 -0.32 -7.33
C ASP A 39 -0.28 -0.22 -8.74
N VAL A 40 0.58 -0.19 -9.73
CA VAL A 40 0.21 -0.01 -11.13
C VAL A 40 0.77 -1.14 -12.00
N SER A 41 0.89 -2.30 -11.40
CA SER A 41 1.49 -3.47 -12.04
C SER A 41 0.66 -3.98 -13.22
N THR A 42 -0.69 -3.86 -13.18
CA THR A 42 -1.57 -4.27 -14.28
C THR A 42 -1.77 -3.18 -15.34
N LEU A 43 -1.36 -1.93 -15.06
CA LEU A 43 -1.65 -0.78 -15.93
C LEU A 43 -1.25 -1.00 -17.40
N ALA A 44 -0.02 -1.45 -17.62
CA ALA A 44 0.45 -1.60 -19.01
C ALA A 44 -0.27 -2.74 -19.74
N LYS A 45 -0.63 -3.83 -19.05
CA LYS A 45 -1.46 -4.90 -19.63
C LYS A 45 -2.82 -4.33 -20.04
N ASN A 46 -3.50 -3.61 -19.16
CA ASN A 46 -4.78 -2.99 -19.48
C ASN A 46 -4.68 -2.03 -20.68
N GLU A 47 -3.66 -1.17 -20.73
CA GLU A 47 -3.46 -0.25 -21.85
C GLU A 47 -3.16 -0.98 -23.17
N ASP A 48 -2.34 -2.02 -23.15
CA ASP A 48 -2.00 -2.84 -24.32
C ASP A 48 -3.27 -3.54 -24.90
N PHE A 49 -4.27 -3.82 -24.04
CA PHE A 49 -5.58 -4.36 -24.42
C PHE A 49 -6.66 -3.29 -24.63
N GLY A 50 -6.33 -2.01 -24.56
CA GLY A 50 -7.21 -0.92 -24.97
C GLY A 50 -7.83 -0.07 -23.87
N ALA A 51 -7.43 -0.23 -22.61
CA ALA A 51 -7.88 0.64 -21.53
C ALA A 51 -7.59 2.11 -21.82
N VAL A 52 -8.54 2.98 -21.48
CA VAL A 52 -8.44 4.42 -21.69
C VAL A 52 -8.79 5.15 -20.40
N TYR A 53 -7.85 5.95 -19.91
CA TYR A 53 -8.06 6.73 -18.69
C TYR A 53 -8.38 8.18 -18.97
N ARG A 54 -9.20 8.77 -18.09
CA ARG A 54 -9.71 10.13 -18.22
C ARG A 54 -9.64 10.85 -16.87
N ARG A 55 -9.38 12.12 -16.90
CA ARG A 55 -9.61 12.99 -15.75
C ARG A 55 -11.10 13.04 -15.40
N ALA A 56 -11.46 13.49 -14.22
CA ALA A 56 -12.86 13.64 -13.78
C ALA A 56 -13.72 14.49 -14.76
N ASN A 57 -13.11 15.41 -15.51
CA ASN A 57 -13.79 16.21 -16.54
C ASN A 57 -13.95 15.49 -17.90
N GLY A 58 -13.64 14.20 -17.98
CA GLY A 58 -13.75 13.37 -19.18
C GLY A 58 -12.58 13.49 -20.18
N ARG A 59 -11.61 14.39 -19.98
CA ARG A 59 -10.46 14.53 -20.89
C ARG A 59 -9.50 13.35 -20.74
N ARG A 60 -9.17 12.69 -21.86
CA ARG A 60 -8.18 11.59 -21.88
C ARG A 60 -6.80 12.07 -21.41
N ALA A 61 -6.13 11.24 -20.64
CA ALA A 61 -4.74 11.42 -20.25
C ALA A 61 -4.14 10.05 -19.90
N ASP A 62 -2.82 9.99 -19.86
CA ASP A 62 -2.08 8.86 -19.33
C ASP A 62 -2.39 8.65 -17.84
N ALA A 63 -2.64 7.41 -17.43
CA ALA A 63 -3.06 7.10 -16.05
C ALA A 63 -2.04 7.58 -15.01
N LEU A 64 -0.73 7.36 -15.24
CA LEU A 64 0.31 7.84 -14.30
C LEU A 64 0.33 9.37 -14.21
N THR A 65 0.00 10.07 -15.28
CA THR A 65 -0.15 11.53 -15.28
C THR A 65 -1.32 11.95 -14.39
N ILE A 66 -2.49 11.29 -14.51
CA ILE A 66 -3.66 11.57 -13.67
C ILE A 66 -3.33 11.29 -12.20
N LEU A 67 -2.70 10.15 -11.89
CA LEU A 67 -2.26 9.81 -10.53
C LEU A 67 -1.32 10.88 -9.96
N ARG A 68 -0.33 11.34 -10.75
CA ARG A 68 0.59 12.42 -10.33
C ARG A 68 -0.11 13.76 -10.10
N GLU A 69 -1.08 14.13 -10.93
CA GLU A 69 -1.92 15.32 -10.73
C GLU A 69 -2.67 15.28 -9.39
N HIS A 70 -2.89 14.08 -8.83
CA HIS A 70 -3.49 13.86 -7.52
C HIS A 70 -2.46 13.58 -6.41
N ASP A 71 -1.19 13.91 -6.62
CA ASP A 71 -0.09 13.76 -5.64
C ASP A 71 0.30 12.32 -5.29
N VAL A 72 -0.11 11.33 -6.08
CA VAL A 72 0.48 9.98 -5.99
C VAL A 72 1.97 10.09 -6.31
N ASN A 73 2.83 9.64 -5.41
CA ASN A 73 4.28 9.89 -5.49
C ASN A 73 5.15 8.64 -5.49
N VAL A 74 4.53 7.46 -5.35
CA VAL A 74 5.20 6.16 -5.40
C VAL A 74 4.42 5.24 -6.33
N ALA A 75 5.09 4.59 -7.26
CA ALA A 75 4.57 3.46 -8.03
C ALA A 75 5.08 2.16 -7.39
N ARG A 76 4.18 1.28 -6.98
CA ARG A 76 4.52 -0.11 -6.62
C ARG A 76 4.40 -0.96 -7.88
N LEU A 77 5.38 -1.82 -8.09
CA LEU A 77 5.48 -2.72 -9.24
C LEU A 77 5.85 -4.11 -8.75
N LYS A 78 4.96 -5.08 -8.93
CA LYS A 78 5.25 -6.49 -8.63
C LYS A 78 6.18 -7.09 -9.67
N VAL A 79 6.97 -8.07 -9.25
CA VAL A 79 7.92 -8.78 -10.09
C VAL A 79 7.67 -10.28 -9.99
N TRP A 80 7.37 -10.89 -11.10
CA TRP A 80 7.30 -12.34 -11.30
C TRP A 80 8.56 -12.87 -12.01
N VAL A 81 8.83 -14.16 -11.92
CA VAL A 81 10.03 -14.75 -12.51
C VAL A 81 9.84 -15.05 -14.00
N ASN A 82 8.88 -15.92 -14.34
CA ASN A 82 8.54 -16.28 -15.71
C ASN A 82 7.02 -16.33 -15.89
N PRO A 83 6.31 -15.20 -15.88
CA PRO A 83 4.86 -15.17 -16.09
C PRO A 83 4.48 -15.63 -17.51
N ALA A 84 3.38 -16.37 -17.63
CA ALA A 84 2.95 -16.96 -18.89
C ALA A 84 2.60 -15.94 -19.96
N ASP A 85 2.12 -14.76 -19.56
CA ASP A 85 1.71 -13.67 -20.46
C ASP A 85 2.80 -12.60 -20.69
N GLY A 86 3.95 -12.72 -20.04
CA GLY A 86 5.06 -11.77 -20.14
C GLY A 86 4.85 -10.45 -19.42
N TYR A 87 3.72 -10.25 -18.69
CA TYR A 87 3.53 -9.09 -17.84
C TYR A 87 4.09 -9.33 -16.43
N ASN A 88 4.58 -8.25 -15.81
CA ASN A 88 5.22 -8.27 -14.50
C ASN A 88 6.56 -9.05 -14.46
N ASP A 89 7.11 -9.44 -15.57
CA ASP A 89 8.50 -9.88 -15.66
C ASP A 89 9.49 -8.71 -15.54
N LYS A 90 10.77 -9.00 -15.55
CA LYS A 90 11.84 -7.97 -15.50
C LYS A 90 11.68 -6.91 -16.60
N ALA A 91 11.40 -7.30 -17.84
CA ALA A 91 11.30 -6.37 -18.97
C ALA A 91 10.12 -5.40 -18.80
N HIS A 92 8.97 -5.94 -18.37
CA HIS A 92 7.80 -5.15 -18.04
C HIS A 92 8.06 -4.16 -16.89
N VAL A 93 8.68 -4.63 -15.80
CA VAL A 93 9.03 -3.77 -14.65
C VAL A 93 9.98 -2.65 -15.05
N LEU A 94 11.00 -2.92 -15.88
CA LEU A 94 11.90 -1.88 -16.40
C LEU A 94 11.14 -0.82 -17.22
N ARG A 95 10.22 -1.24 -18.09
CA ARG A 95 9.36 -0.34 -18.88
C ARG A 95 8.52 0.56 -17.97
N MET A 96 7.84 -0.03 -16.99
CA MET A 96 6.97 0.70 -16.07
C MET A 96 7.76 1.62 -15.11
N ALA A 97 8.91 1.18 -14.64
CA ALA A 97 9.80 2.00 -13.81
C ALA A 97 10.27 3.25 -14.55
N ALA A 98 10.64 3.14 -15.83
CA ALA A 98 11.02 4.29 -16.66
C ALA A 98 9.84 5.27 -16.83
N ARG A 99 8.61 4.75 -17.06
CA ARG A 99 7.39 5.58 -17.16
C ARG A 99 7.09 6.32 -15.86
N ALA A 100 7.20 5.64 -14.71
CA ALA A 100 6.96 6.23 -13.40
C ALA A 100 8.01 7.31 -13.06
N LYS A 101 9.30 7.02 -13.27
CA LYS A 101 10.39 7.99 -13.03
C LYS A 101 10.28 9.22 -13.93
N ALA A 102 9.89 9.09 -15.20
CA ALA A 102 9.64 10.20 -16.09
C ALA A 102 8.55 11.18 -15.59
N ARG A 103 7.71 10.73 -14.66
CA ARG A 103 6.68 11.53 -13.98
C ARG A 103 7.08 11.94 -12.56
N GLY A 104 8.33 11.74 -12.18
CA GLY A 104 8.86 12.08 -10.86
C GLY A 104 8.31 11.21 -9.72
N MET A 105 7.87 9.99 -10.01
CA MET A 105 7.45 9.03 -8.98
C MET A 105 8.66 8.26 -8.46
N ARG A 106 8.64 7.92 -7.17
CA ARG A 106 9.53 6.94 -6.55
C ARG A 106 9.03 5.53 -6.85
N LEU A 107 9.88 4.52 -6.60
CA LEU A 107 9.58 3.13 -6.91
C LEU A 107 9.63 2.27 -5.64
N LEU A 108 8.60 1.45 -5.47
CA LEU A 108 8.58 0.29 -4.61
C LEU A 108 8.52 -0.95 -5.51
N ILE A 109 9.55 -1.78 -5.47
CA ILE A 109 9.62 -3.02 -6.26
C ILE A 109 9.25 -4.19 -5.35
N ASP A 110 8.27 -4.97 -5.76
CA ASP A 110 7.67 -6.04 -4.98
C ASP A 110 7.97 -7.41 -5.60
N PHE A 111 8.90 -8.15 -5.00
CA PHE A 111 9.29 -9.47 -5.46
C PHE A 111 8.34 -10.54 -4.92
N HIS A 112 7.54 -11.15 -5.79
CA HIS A 112 6.70 -12.30 -5.43
C HIS A 112 7.49 -13.61 -5.35
N TYR A 113 8.63 -13.72 -6.07
CA TYR A 113 9.40 -14.97 -6.24
C TYR A 113 8.55 -16.13 -6.72
N SER A 114 7.66 -15.87 -7.65
CA SER A 114 6.71 -16.80 -8.26
C SER A 114 6.53 -16.47 -9.74
N ASP A 115 5.86 -17.32 -10.50
CA ASP A 115 5.48 -17.03 -11.90
C ASP A 115 4.11 -16.38 -12.02
N ALA A 116 3.38 -16.25 -10.91
CA ALA A 116 2.04 -15.66 -10.81
C ALA A 116 1.83 -15.06 -9.42
N TRP A 117 0.59 -14.76 -9.07
CA TRP A 117 0.20 -14.20 -7.77
C TRP A 117 0.72 -15.04 -6.60
N ALA A 118 1.39 -14.40 -5.66
CA ALA A 118 1.73 -14.91 -4.35
C ALA A 118 0.90 -14.16 -3.30
N ASP A 119 0.27 -14.91 -2.38
CA ASP A 119 -0.60 -14.41 -1.32
C ASP A 119 -0.48 -15.30 -0.07
N PRO A 120 -1.16 -15.02 1.05
CA PRO A 120 -1.02 -15.80 2.27
C PRO A 120 -1.35 -17.29 2.13
N GLY A 121 -2.18 -17.65 1.15
CA GLY A 121 -2.58 -19.03 0.85
C GLY A 121 -1.74 -19.71 -0.23
N LYS A 122 -0.89 -18.95 -0.94
CA LYS A 122 -0.20 -19.43 -2.14
C LYS A 122 1.18 -18.78 -2.31
N GLN A 123 2.22 -19.54 -2.02
CA GLN A 123 3.61 -19.10 -2.11
C GLN A 123 4.44 -20.11 -2.92
N ASN A 124 3.96 -20.39 -4.14
CA ASN A 124 4.55 -21.41 -5.01
C ASN A 124 5.91 -20.97 -5.54
N LYS A 125 6.86 -21.92 -5.59
CA LYS A 125 8.11 -21.70 -6.33
C LYS A 125 7.82 -21.45 -7.81
N PRO A 126 8.62 -20.61 -8.49
CA PRO A 126 8.65 -20.60 -9.95
C PRO A 126 8.91 -22.00 -10.51
N ALA A 127 8.29 -22.33 -11.62
CA ALA A 127 8.48 -23.63 -12.28
C ALA A 127 9.97 -23.94 -12.53
N ALA A 128 10.75 -22.93 -12.91
CA ALA A 128 12.19 -23.06 -13.14
C ALA A 128 12.99 -23.41 -11.87
N TRP A 129 12.44 -23.16 -10.66
CA TRP A 129 13.12 -23.41 -9.37
C TRP A 129 12.53 -24.62 -8.63
N ALA A 130 11.52 -25.29 -9.18
CA ALA A 130 10.78 -26.36 -8.49
C ALA A 130 11.68 -27.51 -8.00
N GLY A 131 12.71 -27.86 -8.78
CA GLY A 131 13.65 -28.93 -8.46
C GLY A 131 14.90 -28.53 -7.68
N TYR A 132 15.04 -27.26 -7.31
CA TYR A 132 16.24 -26.76 -6.65
C TYR A 132 16.36 -27.27 -5.21
N ALA A 133 17.58 -27.71 -4.85
CA ALA A 133 17.95 -27.87 -3.46
C ALA A 133 17.98 -26.50 -2.75
N PHE A 134 17.93 -26.48 -1.42
CA PHE A 134 17.79 -25.23 -0.66
C PHE A 134 18.88 -24.18 -0.98
N GLU A 135 20.14 -24.58 -1.11
CA GLU A 135 21.23 -23.65 -1.42
C GLU A 135 21.12 -23.08 -2.84
N GLU A 136 20.63 -23.89 -3.79
CA GLU A 136 20.34 -23.43 -5.16
C GLU A 136 19.15 -22.45 -5.16
N LEU A 137 18.11 -22.74 -4.38
CA LEU A 137 16.95 -21.85 -4.23
C LEU A 137 17.34 -20.50 -3.63
N LYS A 138 18.18 -20.52 -2.59
CA LYS A 138 18.73 -19.31 -1.98
C LYS A 138 19.58 -18.50 -2.98
N ALA A 139 20.39 -19.17 -3.80
CA ALA A 139 21.13 -18.55 -4.88
C ALA A 139 20.21 -17.94 -5.94
N ALA A 140 19.13 -18.65 -6.33
CA ALA A 140 18.15 -18.14 -7.29
C ALA A 140 17.44 -16.88 -6.80
N VAL A 141 17.04 -16.83 -5.52
CA VAL A 141 16.49 -15.60 -4.90
C VAL A 141 17.47 -14.44 -5.01
N ARG A 142 18.74 -14.68 -4.63
CA ARG A 142 19.79 -13.66 -4.71
C ARG A 142 19.99 -13.17 -6.15
N ASP A 143 20.13 -14.09 -7.08
CA ASP A 143 20.50 -13.79 -8.46
C ASP A 143 19.35 -13.11 -9.21
N HIS A 144 18.10 -13.53 -9.00
CA HIS A 144 16.90 -12.85 -9.55
C HIS A 144 16.75 -11.45 -8.98
N THR A 145 16.89 -11.27 -7.66
CA THR A 145 16.82 -9.95 -7.02
C THR A 145 17.91 -9.03 -7.57
N TYR A 146 19.14 -9.55 -7.71
CA TYR A 146 20.25 -8.77 -8.27
C TYR A 146 19.99 -8.37 -9.72
N ASP A 147 19.57 -9.32 -10.56
CA ASP A 147 19.34 -9.09 -11.98
C ASP A 147 18.31 -7.99 -12.24
N VAL A 148 17.21 -7.99 -11.51
CA VAL A 148 16.17 -6.95 -11.63
C VAL A 148 16.66 -5.61 -11.09
N LEU A 149 17.15 -5.58 -9.84
CA LEU A 149 17.54 -4.33 -9.19
C LEU A 149 18.75 -3.66 -9.85
N HIS A 150 19.74 -4.44 -10.29
CA HIS A 150 20.90 -3.93 -11.02
C HIS A 150 20.50 -3.37 -12.39
N ALA A 151 19.56 -4.00 -13.10
CA ALA A 151 19.04 -3.47 -14.35
C ALA A 151 18.29 -2.15 -14.14
N LEU A 152 17.45 -2.04 -13.11
CA LEU A 152 16.79 -0.79 -12.69
C LEU A 152 17.82 0.30 -12.36
N HIS A 153 18.87 -0.05 -11.62
CA HIS A 153 19.94 0.89 -11.27
C HIS A 153 20.67 1.41 -12.52
N ARG A 154 21.03 0.49 -13.42
CA ARG A 154 21.74 0.85 -14.65
C ARG A 154 20.94 1.73 -15.61
N GLN A 155 19.61 1.57 -15.65
CA GLN A 155 18.77 2.46 -16.45
C GLN A 155 18.43 3.79 -15.77
N GLY A 156 18.93 4.07 -14.55
CA GLY A 156 18.68 5.31 -13.82
C GLY A 156 17.34 5.33 -13.07
N THR A 157 16.71 4.17 -12.85
CA THR A 157 15.45 4.02 -12.12
C THR A 157 15.62 3.19 -10.86
N THR A 158 16.68 3.46 -10.09
CA THR A 158 16.94 2.77 -8.82
C THR A 158 15.71 2.74 -7.94
N ALA A 159 15.40 1.56 -7.37
CA ALA A 159 14.30 1.38 -6.44
C ALA A 159 14.53 2.16 -5.14
N ASP A 160 13.52 2.89 -4.69
CA ASP A 160 13.55 3.59 -3.40
C ASP A 160 13.23 2.62 -2.24
N LEU A 161 12.29 1.68 -2.49
CA LEU A 161 11.91 0.59 -1.59
C LEU A 161 11.91 -0.74 -2.36
N VAL A 162 12.25 -1.82 -1.66
CA VAL A 162 12.21 -3.18 -2.21
C VAL A 162 11.52 -4.09 -1.21
N GLN A 163 10.44 -4.72 -1.64
CA GLN A 163 9.68 -5.69 -0.87
C GLN A 163 10.20 -7.10 -1.19
N ILE A 164 10.60 -7.83 -0.17
CA ILE A 164 11.15 -9.19 -0.27
C ILE A 164 10.03 -10.18 0.08
N GLY A 165 9.36 -10.68 -0.93
CA GLY A 165 8.15 -11.48 -0.81
C GLY A 165 6.88 -10.64 -0.67
N ASN A 166 5.74 -11.15 -1.10
CA ASN A 166 4.43 -10.55 -0.98
C ASN A 166 3.57 -11.35 0.00
N GLU A 167 3.01 -10.68 1.02
CA GLU A 167 2.10 -11.26 2.01
C GLU A 167 2.61 -12.57 2.63
N ILE A 168 3.83 -12.54 3.12
CA ILE A 168 4.61 -13.70 3.56
C ILE A 168 4.25 -14.18 4.97
N ASN A 169 2.99 -14.08 5.39
CA ASN A 169 2.50 -14.61 6.67
C ASN A 169 2.85 -16.08 6.84
N GLY A 170 2.66 -16.87 5.80
CA GLY A 170 2.98 -18.28 5.73
C GLY A 170 4.42 -18.60 5.27
N GLY A 171 5.29 -17.58 5.13
CA GLY A 171 6.60 -17.71 4.51
C GLY A 171 6.55 -17.48 2.99
N LEU A 172 7.57 -17.92 2.27
CA LEU A 172 7.68 -17.83 0.80
C LEU A 172 8.31 -19.08 0.21
N LEU A 173 8.14 -19.31 -1.10
CA LEU A 173 8.79 -20.40 -1.85
C LEU A 173 8.54 -21.77 -1.20
N TRP A 174 7.29 -22.09 -0.96
CA TRP A 174 6.90 -23.34 -0.30
C TRP A 174 7.35 -24.57 -1.08
N PRO A 175 7.70 -25.69 -0.34
CA PRO A 175 7.68 -25.83 1.14
C PRO A 175 8.92 -25.30 1.86
N ASP A 176 10.00 -24.93 1.16
CA ASP A 176 11.32 -24.71 1.76
C ASP A 176 11.36 -23.49 2.69
N GLY A 177 10.72 -22.39 2.35
CA GLY A 177 10.66 -21.17 3.13
C GLY A 177 9.34 -20.98 3.89
N ARG A 178 8.65 -22.07 4.29
CA ARG A 178 7.44 -21.96 5.12
C ARG A 178 7.75 -21.51 6.54
N TRP A 179 6.74 -20.95 7.17
CA TRP A 179 6.79 -20.43 8.54
C TRP A 179 7.14 -21.50 9.61
N ASP A 180 6.99 -22.78 9.33
CA ASP A 180 7.39 -23.90 10.19
C ASP A 180 8.88 -24.28 10.01
N ASN A 181 9.59 -23.63 9.08
CA ASN A 181 11.03 -23.75 8.87
C ASN A 181 11.70 -22.36 8.87
N TRP A 182 11.72 -21.70 10.03
CA TRP A 182 12.26 -20.36 10.20
C TRP A 182 13.73 -20.19 9.78
N PRO A 183 14.64 -21.14 10.01
CA PRO A 183 16.03 -21.02 9.52
C PRO A 183 16.10 -20.81 8.01
N ASN A 184 15.32 -21.58 7.26
CA ASN A 184 15.28 -21.47 5.81
C ASN A 184 14.59 -20.16 5.37
N LEU A 185 13.44 -19.81 5.97
CA LEU A 185 12.74 -18.56 5.68
C LEU A 185 13.65 -17.36 5.91
N ALA A 186 14.31 -17.28 7.06
CA ALA A 186 15.23 -16.20 7.38
C ALA A 186 16.41 -16.13 6.39
N ALA A 187 16.95 -17.27 5.96
CA ALA A 187 18.03 -17.30 4.98
C ALA A 187 17.61 -16.78 3.60
N LEU A 188 16.38 -17.14 3.14
CA LEU A 188 15.83 -16.65 1.87
C LEU A 188 15.57 -15.14 1.93
N LEU A 189 14.93 -14.64 3.01
CA LEU A 189 14.68 -13.21 3.21
C LEU A 189 15.99 -12.41 3.27
N THR A 190 17.00 -12.93 3.98
CA THR A 190 18.32 -12.29 4.10
C THR A 190 19.04 -12.26 2.75
N ALA A 191 18.90 -13.30 1.93
CA ALA A 191 19.49 -13.34 0.59
C ALA A 191 18.98 -12.20 -0.29
N GLY A 192 17.65 -12.02 -0.37
CA GLY A 192 17.04 -10.90 -1.12
C GLY A 192 17.38 -9.53 -0.54
N ALA A 193 17.25 -9.36 0.79
CA ALA A 193 17.50 -8.10 1.48
C ALA A 193 18.95 -7.61 1.33
N SER A 194 19.92 -8.53 1.46
CA SER A 194 21.35 -8.21 1.30
C SER A 194 21.67 -7.71 -0.09
N VAL A 195 21.08 -8.31 -1.13
CA VAL A 195 21.24 -7.85 -2.51
C VAL A 195 20.65 -6.46 -2.72
N ALA A 196 19.46 -6.19 -2.19
CA ALA A 196 18.86 -4.86 -2.29
C ALA A 196 19.79 -3.77 -1.75
N LYS A 197 20.43 -4.02 -0.59
CA LYS A 197 21.41 -3.11 0.01
C LYS A 197 22.74 -3.04 -0.76
N ALA A 198 23.18 -4.14 -1.36
CA ALA A 198 24.40 -4.18 -2.16
C ALA A 198 24.27 -3.37 -3.47
N VAL A 199 23.10 -3.43 -4.12
CA VAL A 199 22.84 -2.63 -5.33
C VAL A 199 22.71 -1.14 -4.99
N SER A 200 22.04 -0.82 -3.88
CA SER A 200 21.92 0.57 -3.40
C SER A 200 21.71 0.60 -1.89
N ASN A 201 22.66 1.17 -1.16
CA ASN A 201 22.56 1.34 0.29
C ASN A 201 21.45 2.32 0.71
N ARG A 202 20.92 3.12 -0.21
CA ARG A 202 19.77 4.02 0.02
C ARG A 202 18.43 3.32 -0.10
N THR A 203 18.38 2.18 -0.80
CA THR A 203 17.16 1.40 -0.95
C THR A 203 16.71 0.83 0.41
N ARG A 204 15.45 1.01 0.74
CA ARG A 204 14.86 0.50 1.98
C ARG A 204 14.25 -0.88 1.73
N VAL A 205 14.57 -1.82 2.60
CA VAL A 205 14.03 -3.17 2.57
C VAL A 205 12.71 -3.22 3.32
N VAL A 206 11.69 -3.78 2.71
CA VAL A 206 10.33 -3.91 3.20
C VAL A 206 10.00 -5.40 3.39
N LEU A 207 9.46 -5.77 4.56
CA LEU A 207 8.81 -7.06 4.77
C LEU A 207 7.30 -6.84 4.89
N HIS A 208 6.53 -7.64 4.17
CA HIS A 208 5.11 -7.42 3.94
C HIS A 208 4.26 -8.61 4.39
N LEU A 209 3.32 -8.34 5.28
CA LEU A 209 2.33 -9.31 5.76
C LEU A 209 0.91 -8.86 5.43
N ALA A 210 0.02 -9.79 5.15
CA ALA A 210 -1.42 -9.54 5.09
C ALA A 210 -2.01 -9.35 6.50
N GLU A 211 -3.34 -9.11 6.57
CA GLU A 211 -4.11 -9.07 7.81
C GLU A 211 -3.70 -7.93 8.76
N GLY A 212 -3.67 -6.70 8.27
CA GLY A 212 -3.19 -5.52 9.00
C GLY A 212 -3.82 -5.26 10.38
N GLY A 213 -4.94 -5.92 10.72
CA GLY A 213 -5.55 -5.89 12.05
C GLY A 213 -5.05 -6.97 13.03
N ASN A 214 -4.24 -7.94 12.55
CA ASN A 214 -3.81 -9.11 13.33
C ASN A 214 -2.49 -8.85 14.09
N ASN A 215 -2.54 -8.09 15.18
CA ASN A 215 -1.36 -7.74 15.97
C ASN A 215 -0.63 -8.96 16.54
N GLY A 216 -1.36 -9.94 17.06
CA GLY A 216 -0.75 -11.14 17.66
C GLY A 216 0.07 -11.95 16.64
N GLY A 217 -0.50 -12.17 15.46
CA GLY A 217 0.17 -12.87 14.36
C GLY A 217 1.40 -12.09 13.87
N HIS A 218 1.29 -10.78 13.73
CA HIS A 218 2.41 -9.94 13.29
C HIS A 218 3.54 -9.88 14.32
N ARG A 219 3.25 -9.75 15.60
CA ARG A 219 4.27 -9.83 16.65
C ARG A 219 5.01 -11.15 16.59
N TRP A 220 4.29 -12.27 16.56
CA TRP A 220 4.89 -13.58 16.45
C TRP A 220 5.82 -13.69 15.24
N TRP A 221 5.37 -13.20 14.09
CA TRP A 221 6.15 -13.27 12.85
C TRP A 221 7.42 -12.41 12.92
N PHE A 222 7.31 -11.15 13.32
CA PHE A 222 8.46 -10.24 13.40
C PHE A 222 9.39 -10.55 14.57
N ASP A 223 8.91 -11.15 15.67
CA ASP A 223 9.78 -11.67 16.75
C ASP A 223 10.70 -12.78 16.22
N ASN A 224 10.15 -13.73 15.42
CA ASN A 224 10.96 -14.77 14.79
C ASN A 224 11.96 -14.18 13.78
N ALA A 225 11.51 -13.33 12.87
CA ALA A 225 12.38 -12.70 11.88
C ALA A 225 13.53 -11.90 12.53
N THR A 226 13.23 -11.13 13.59
CA THR A 226 14.20 -10.32 14.33
C THR A 226 15.18 -11.20 15.11
N SER A 227 14.71 -12.26 15.77
CA SER A 227 15.56 -13.19 16.53
C SER A 227 16.60 -13.89 15.65
N LEU A 228 16.28 -14.10 14.37
CA LEU A 228 17.18 -14.70 13.38
C LEU A 228 17.98 -13.66 12.58
N GLY A 229 17.88 -12.38 12.94
CA GLY A 229 18.69 -11.31 12.36
C GLY A 229 18.32 -10.96 10.91
N VAL A 230 17.09 -11.25 10.46
CA VAL A 230 16.63 -10.85 9.11
C VAL A 230 16.70 -9.33 8.98
N PRO A 231 17.46 -8.78 8.00
CA PRO A 231 17.61 -7.35 7.86
C PRO A 231 16.41 -6.73 7.13
N PHE A 232 15.77 -5.71 7.74
CA PHE A 232 14.72 -4.92 7.12
C PHE A 232 14.63 -3.52 7.72
N ASP A 233 14.05 -2.58 6.96
CA ASP A 233 13.91 -1.17 7.33
C ASP A 233 12.45 -0.79 7.62
N VAL A 234 11.49 -1.45 6.97
CA VAL A 234 10.06 -1.10 6.99
C VAL A 234 9.21 -2.35 7.23
N ILE A 235 8.26 -2.24 8.13
CA ILE A 235 7.18 -3.20 8.31
C ILE A 235 6.03 -2.76 7.40
N ALA A 236 5.57 -3.63 6.50
CA ALA A 236 4.44 -3.35 5.64
C ALA A 236 3.28 -4.33 5.88
N VAL A 237 2.05 -3.83 5.72
CA VAL A 237 0.85 -4.63 5.88
C VAL A 237 -0.13 -4.40 4.74
N SER A 238 -0.86 -5.44 4.30
CA SER A 238 -2.12 -5.26 3.58
C SER A 238 -3.24 -5.02 4.59
N HIS A 239 -4.05 -4.00 4.34
CA HIS A 239 -5.24 -3.76 5.14
C HIS A 239 -6.42 -3.35 4.28
N TYR A 240 -7.32 -4.28 4.08
CA TYR A 240 -8.62 -4.07 3.46
C TYR A 240 -9.67 -4.05 4.57
N LEU A 241 -10.35 -2.92 4.77
CA LEU A 241 -11.31 -2.72 5.87
C LEU A 241 -12.40 -3.79 5.93
N TYR A 242 -12.72 -4.39 4.80
CA TYR A 242 -13.74 -5.42 4.69
C TYR A 242 -13.24 -6.85 4.94
N TRP A 243 -11.91 -7.07 5.03
CA TRP A 243 -11.32 -8.39 5.31
C TRP A 243 -10.48 -8.41 6.59
N HIS A 244 -9.72 -7.34 6.84
CA HIS A 244 -8.65 -7.36 7.81
C HIS A 244 -8.98 -6.61 9.11
N GLY A 245 -10.27 -6.28 9.30
CA GLY A 245 -10.76 -5.60 10.48
C GLY A 245 -10.86 -4.09 10.33
N THR A 246 -11.16 -3.42 11.44
CA THR A 246 -11.45 -1.99 11.47
C THR A 246 -10.20 -1.11 11.35
N ALA A 247 -10.39 0.17 11.06
CA ALA A 247 -9.33 1.17 11.11
C ALA A 247 -8.66 1.24 12.50
N GLU A 248 -9.42 0.99 13.59
CA GLU A 248 -8.85 0.96 14.94
C GLU A 248 -7.98 -0.27 15.18
N SER A 249 -8.34 -1.45 14.67
CA SER A 249 -7.48 -2.63 14.74
C SER A 249 -6.18 -2.44 13.96
N LEU A 250 -6.24 -1.81 12.77
CA LEU A 250 -5.05 -1.40 12.04
C LEU A 250 -4.18 -0.46 12.85
N ARG A 251 -4.78 0.58 13.44
CA ARG A 251 -4.08 1.56 14.28
C ARG A 251 -3.35 0.87 15.43
N ALA A 252 -4.07 0.05 16.21
CA ALA A 252 -3.50 -0.67 17.34
C ALA A 252 -2.29 -1.51 16.92
N ASN A 253 -2.40 -2.20 15.77
CA ASN A 253 -1.34 -3.04 15.25
C ASN A 253 -0.11 -2.23 14.80
N ILE A 254 -0.25 -1.27 13.88
CA ILE A 254 0.91 -0.59 13.30
C ILE A 254 1.62 0.35 14.30
N VAL A 255 0.89 0.92 15.27
CA VAL A 255 1.49 1.71 16.35
C VAL A 255 2.34 0.82 17.24
N ASP A 256 1.82 -0.34 17.63
CA ASP A 256 2.53 -1.32 18.45
C ASP A 256 3.76 -1.87 17.73
N LEU A 257 3.63 -2.31 16.47
CA LEU A 257 4.75 -2.83 15.68
C LEU A 257 5.86 -1.78 15.52
N SER A 258 5.48 -0.54 15.21
CA SER A 258 6.44 0.55 15.08
C SER A 258 7.21 0.81 16.37
N ALA A 259 6.50 0.82 17.51
CA ALA A 259 7.11 1.03 18.83
C ALA A 259 8.01 -0.14 19.24
N ARG A 260 7.52 -1.39 19.05
CA ARG A 260 8.19 -2.62 19.46
C ARG A 260 9.51 -2.85 18.72
N TYR A 261 9.50 -2.69 17.40
CA TYR A 261 10.67 -2.99 16.56
C TYR A 261 11.49 -1.76 16.20
N GLY A 262 11.04 -0.57 16.56
CA GLY A 262 11.73 0.68 16.20
C GLY A 262 11.75 0.94 14.68
N LYS A 263 10.79 0.38 13.94
CA LYS A 263 10.71 0.46 12.47
C LYS A 263 9.63 1.42 12.01
N ASP A 264 9.80 1.95 10.81
CA ASP A 264 8.71 2.63 10.11
C ASP A 264 7.69 1.63 9.60
N VAL A 265 6.45 2.08 9.44
CA VAL A 265 5.34 1.23 8.98
C VAL A 265 4.70 1.80 7.71
N LEU A 266 4.22 0.90 6.85
CA LEU A 266 3.57 1.20 5.57
C LEU A 266 2.33 0.32 5.42
N VAL A 267 1.21 0.88 4.99
CA VAL A 267 0.13 0.07 4.43
C VAL A 267 0.47 -0.16 2.95
N ALA A 268 1.02 -1.34 2.62
CA ALA A 268 1.47 -1.65 1.26
C ALA A 268 0.33 -1.98 0.31
N GLU A 269 -0.83 -2.36 0.86
CA GLU A 269 -2.03 -2.61 0.09
C GLU A 269 -3.28 -2.17 0.85
N THR A 270 -4.14 -1.44 0.16
CA THR A 270 -5.52 -1.15 0.55
C THR A 270 -6.33 -0.83 -0.70
N ALA A 271 -7.62 -1.15 -0.68
CA ALA A 271 -8.58 -0.74 -1.70
C ALA A 271 -9.99 -0.73 -1.10
N TYR A 272 -10.93 -0.16 -1.84
CA TYR A 272 -12.35 -0.19 -1.50
C TYR A 272 -13.20 -0.02 -2.75
N GLY A 273 -14.40 -0.62 -2.78
CA GLY A 273 -15.29 -0.53 -3.93
C GLY A 273 -16.01 0.81 -4.05
N PHE A 274 -16.09 1.33 -5.26
CA PHE A 274 -16.91 2.51 -5.58
C PHE A 274 -18.34 2.15 -5.98
N THR A 275 -18.61 0.86 -6.20
CA THR A 275 -19.91 0.30 -6.58
C THR A 275 -19.92 -1.19 -6.30
N THR A 276 -21.10 -1.81 -6.34
CA THR A 276 -21.28 -3.28 -6.37
C THR A 276 -21.69 -3.77 -7.76
N ALA A 277 -21.73 -2.89 -8.77
CA ALA A 277 -21.99 -3.26 -10.16
C ALA A 277 -20.77 -3.93 -10.80
N GLU A 278 -21.01 -4.63 -11.89
CA GLU A 278 -20.05 -5.34 -12.72
C GLU A 278 -19.99 -4.67 -14.11
N ASP A 279 -18.82 -4.63 -14.74
CA ASP A 279 -18.61 -4.15 -16.11
C ASP A 279 -18.28 -5.31 -17.06
N ASP A 280 -17.65 -6.37 -16.55
CA ASP A 280 -17.45 -7.63 -17.27
C ASP A 280 -18.27 -8.78 -16.63
N PRO A 281 -18.39 -9.96 -17.29
CA PRO A 281 -19.15 -11.10 -16.74
C PRO A 281 -18.53 -11.77 -15.51
N THR A 282 -17.38 -11.29 -15.02
CA THR A 282 -16.69 -11.90 -13.89
C THR A 282 -17.26 -11.39 -12.57
N ALA A 283 -17.67 -12.32 -11.71
CA ALA A 283 -18.22 -11.96 -10.41
C ALA A 283 -17.24 -11.11 -9.60
N GLN A 284 -17.73 -9.99 -9.07
CA GLN A 284 -16.92 -9.07 -8.29
C GLN A 284 -16.51 -9.66 -6.95
N ILE A 285 -15.27 -9.43 -6.55
CA ILE A 285 -14.77 -9.78 -5.22
C ILE A 285 -15.42 -8.87 -4.16
N PHE A 286 -15.50 -7.55 -4.45
CA PHE A 286 -16.10 -6.60 -3.52
C PHE A 286 -17.64 -6.56 -3.71
N THR A 287 -18.38 -7.02 -2.70
CA THR A 287 -19.83 -7.17 -2.68
C THR A 287 -20.49 -6.20 -1.70
N ALA A 288 -21.82 -6.18 -1.68
CA ALA A 288 -22.60 -5.42 -0.69
C ALA A 288 -22.31 -5.86 0.75
N ASP A 289 -22.11 -7.17 0.98
CA ASP A 289 -21.78 -7.71 2.30
C ASP A 289 -20.39 -7.24 2.74
N LEU A 290 -19.41 -7.20 1.83
CA LEU A 290 -18.09 -6.66 2.12
C LEU A 290 -18.12 -5.15 2.35
N ALA A 291 -18.94 -4.39 1.63
CA ALA A 291 -19.15 -2.98 1.91
C ALA A 291 -19.71 -2.76 3.33
N ALA A 292 -20.70 -3.56 3.74
CA ALA A 292 -21.24 -3.52 5.10
C ALA A 292 -20.19 -3.88 6.15
N ALA A 293 -19.36 -4.91 5.92
CA ALA A 293 -18.26 -5.29 6.80
C ALA A 293 -17.18 -4.20 6.91
N GLY A 294 -16.89 -3.51 5.80
CA GLY A 294 -15.90 -2.42 5.75
C GLY A 294 -16.39 -1.09 6.33
N GLY A 295 -17.69 -0.98 6.63
CA GLY A 295 -18.28 0.19 7.31
C GLY A 295 -18.46 1.44 6.45
N HIS A 296 -18.27 1.36 5.14
CA HIS A 296 -18.48 2.45 4.19
C HIS A 296 -19.40 1.99 3.05
N PRO A 297 -20.30 2.86 2.53
CA PRO A 297 -21.16 2.46 1.41
C PRO A 297 -20.33 2.24 0.13
N ALA A 298 -20.77 1.28 -0.72
CA ALA A 298 -20.19 1.02 -2.04
C ALA A 298 -20.58 2.16 -3.02
N THR A 299 -19.99 3.31 -2.84
CA THR A 299 -20.19 4.53 -3.64
C THR A 299 -18.85 5.24 -3.85
N PRO A 300 -18.71 6.11 -4.86
CA PRO A 300 -17.49 6.90 -5.04
C PRO A 300 -17.07 7.71 -3.80
N GLN A 301 -18.03 8.22 -3.02
CA GLN A 301 -17.73 8.91 -1.76
C GLN A 301 -17.31 7.94 -0.66
N GLY A 302 -18.03 6.80 -0.52
CA GLY A 302 -17.67 5.77 0.47
C GLY A 302 -16.29 5.17 0.22
N GLN A 303 -15.89 5.00 -1.04
CA GLN A 303 -14.51 4.64 -1.41
C GLN A 303 -13.51 5.69 -0.91
N ALA A 304 -13.79 6.98 -1.15
CA ALA A 304 -12.92 8.06 -0.70
C ALA A 304 -12.81 8.12 0.84
N ASP A 305 -13.92 7.88 1.55
CA ASP A 305 -13.95 7.88 3.01
C ASP A 305 -13.18 6.68 3.60
N ALA A 306 -13.30 5.51 2.99
CA ALA A 306 -12.53 4.31 3.37
C ALA A 306 -11.02 4.52 3.21
N VAL A 307 -10.59 5.07 2.06
CA VAL A 307 -9.17 5.38 1.82
C VAL A 307 -8.66 6.44 2.80
N ARG A 308 -9.47 7.45 3.11
CA ARG A 308 -9.13 8.47 4.10
C ARG A 308 -8.97 7.88 5.49
N ALA A 309 -9.85 6.97 5.90
CA ALA A 309 -9.75 6.30 7.20
C ALA A 309 -8.40 5.58 7.37
N VAL A 310 -7.95 4.86 6.35
CA VAL A 310 -6.63 4.21 6.35
C VAL A 310 -5.50 5.24 6.40
N ALA A 311 -5.55 6.29 5.59
CA ALA A 311 -4.56 7.36 5.56
C ALA A 311 -4.42 8.06 6.93
N ASP A 312 -5.55 8.37 7.57
CA ASP A 312 -5.60 9.02 8.89
C ASP A 312 -4.99 8.12 9.98
N VAL A 313 -5.22 6.80 9.91
CA VAL A 313 -4.57 5.83 10.81
C VAL A 313 -3.06 5.87 10.65
N VAL A 314 -2.56 5.80 9.42
CA VAL A 314 -1.12 5.82 9.17
C VAL A 314 -0.48 7.15 9.62
N ALA A 315 -1.13 8.28 9.35
CA ALA A 315 -0.66 9.59 9.78
C ALA A 315 -0.61 9.74 11.32
N SER A 316 -1.38 8.93 12.05
CA SER A 316 -1.42 8.95 13.52
C SER A 316 -0.30 8.18 14.21
N VAL A 317 0.54 7.44 13.47
CA VAL A 317 1.67 6.68 14.05
C VAL A 317 2.68 7.64 14.67
N PRO A 318 3.04 7.47 15.96
CA PRO A 318 3.92 8.39 16.65
C PRO A 318 5.30 8.53 16.00
N GLY A 319 5.91 9.72 16.17
CA GLY A 319 7.26 9.99 15.68
C GLY A 319 7.38 10.11 14.16
N GLY A 320 6.27 10.23 13.44
CA GLY A 320 6.27 10.31 11.97
C GLY A 320 6.67 8.99 11.29
N ARG A 321 6.58 7.87 12.00
CA ARG A 321 6.97 6.55 11.48
C ARG A 321 5.92 5.90 10.59
N GLY A 322 4.71 6.42 10.52
CA GLY A 322 3.72 6.06 9.51
C GLY A 322 4.11 6.66 8.16
N LEU A 323 4.74 5.88 7.31
CA LEU A 323 5.26 6.38 6.03
C LEU A 323 4.15 6.76 5.05
N GLY A 324 3.06 6.02 5.05
CA GLY A 324 1.97 6.21 4.11
C GLY A 324 1.24 4.93 3.74
N PHE A 325 0.57 5.00 2.59
CA PHE A 325 -0.16 3.86 2.05
C PHE A 325 0.04 3.75 0.53
N VAL A 326 -0.23 2.55 0.02
CA VAL A 326 -0.28 2.24 -1.42
C VAL A 326 -1.68 1.70 -1.73
N TYR A 327 -2.38 2.35 -2.66
CA TYR A 327 -3.64 1.82 -3.17
C TYR A 327 -3.34 0.69 -4.16
N TRP A 328 -3.95 -0.47 -3.93
CA TRP A 328 -3.70 -1.65 -4.75
C TRP A 328 -4.53 -1.61 -6.03
N GLU A 329 -3.84 -1.66 -7.17
CA GLU A 329 -4.37 -1.72 -8.53
C GLU A 329 -5.46 -0.68 -8.87
N PRO A 330 -5.20 0.62 -8.66
CA PRO A 330 -6.17 1.69 -8.92
C PRO A 330 -6.58 1.79 -10.39
N THR A 331 -5.79 1.21 -11.28
CA THR A 331 -5.98 1.28 -12.74
C THR A 331 -6.50 -0.02 -13.34
N TRP A 332 -6.90 -0.98 -12.53
CA TRP A 332 -7.35 -2.28 -13.00
C TRP A 332 -8.85 -2.25 -13.35
N THR A 333 -9.16 -1.61 -14.47
CA THR A 333 -10.50 -1.61 -15.07
C THR A 333 -10.70 -2.87 -15.91
N ALA A 334 -11.95 -3.28 -16.16
CA ALA A 334 -12.26 -4.41 -17.04
C ALA A 334 -11.83 -4.13 -18.48
N VAL A 335 -11.07 -5.03 -19.06
CA VAL A 335 -10.66 -4.97 -20.46
C VAL A 335 -10.59 -6.38 -21.04
N THR A 336 -11.32 -6.63 -22.10
CA THR A 336 -11.31 -7.94 -22.77
C THR A 336 -9.90 -8.37 -23.14
N GLY A 337 -9.50 -9.56 -22.73
CA GLY A 337 -8.15 -10.11 -22.96
C GLY A 337 -7.11 -9.78 -21.90
N ALA A 338 -7.41 -8.86 -20.97
CA ALA A 338 -6.53 -8.50 -19.86
C ALA A 338 -6.87 -9.25 -18.57
N GLY A 339 -7.25 -10.53 -18.66
CA GLY A 339 -7.63 -11.35 -17.51
C GLY A 339 -6.61 -11.38 -16.38
N TRP A 340 -7.08 -11.68 -15.15
CA TRP A 340 -6.26 -11.70 -13.93
C TRP A 340 -5.25 -12.87 -13.88
N ASP A 341 -5.58 -13.98 -14.54
CA ASP A 341 -4.69 -15.15 -14.63
C ASP A 341 -3.73 -14.99 -15.82
N PRO A 342 -2.40 -14.99 -15.60
CA PRO A 342 -1.44 -14.88 -16.69
C PRO A 342 -1.51 -16.05 -17.68
N ALA A 343 -2.09 -17.20 -17.30
CA ALA A 343 -2.27 -18.35 -18.17
C ALA A 343 -3.62 -18.35 -18.93
N ASP A 344 -4.59 -17.49 -18.51
CA ASP A 344 -5.90 -17.40 -19.11
C ASP A 344 -6.33 -15.95 -19.34
N PRO A 345 -6.18 -15.43 -20.57
CA PRO A 345 -6.57 -14.05 -20.88
C PRO A 345 -8.08 -13.80 -20.82
N THR A 346 -8.90 -14.87 -20.71
CA THR A 346 -10.37 -14.76 -20.60
C THR A 346 -10.86 -14.79 -19.16
N SER A 347 -9.96 -14.86 -18.17
CA SER A 347 -10.29 -14.97 -16.76
C SER A 347 -11.02 -13.73 -16.17
N GLY A 348 -11.13 -12.64 -16.94
CA GLY A 348 -11.87 -11.44 -16.56
C GLY A 348 -11.23 -10.63 -15.43
N ASN A 349 -12.00 -9.76 -14.77
CA ASN A 349 -11.53 -8.89 -13.71
C ASN A 349 -12.52 -8.73 -12.56
N GLY A 350 -12.46 -9.56 -11.54
CA GLY A 350 -13.28 -9.44 -10.33
C GLY A 350 -12.86 -8.29 -9.38
N TRP A 351 -11.94 -7.40 -9.78
CA TRP A 351 -11.45 -6.28 -8.98
C TRP A 351 -11.88 -4.91 -9.50
N GLU A 352 -12.45 -4.84 -10.68
CA GLU A 352 -12.71 -3.60 -11.44
C GLU A 352 -13.51 -2.55 -10.67
N ASN A 353 -14.47 -3.00 -9.82
CA ASN A 353 -15.29 -2.13 -9.00
C ASN A 353 -14.55 -1.51 -7.81
N GLN A 354 -13.28 -1.81 -7.64
CA GLN A 354 -12.37 -1.22 -6.64
C GLN A 354 -11.30 -0.31 -7.28
N ALA A 355 -11.29 -0.14 -8.59
CA ALA A 355 -10.39 0.81 -9.25
C ALA A 355 -10.64 2.26 -8.76
N LEU A 356 -9.67 3.16 -8.96
CA LEU A 356 -9.84 4.60 -8.75
C LEU A 356 -10.29 5.33 -10.03
N PHE A 357 -10.73 4.56 -11.00
CA PHE A 357 -11.38 4.99 -12.22
C PHE A 357 -12.68 4.21 -12.37
N ASP A 358 -13.75 4.90 -12.80
CA ASP A 358 -15.03 4.24 -13.10
C ASP A 358 -14.95 3.36 -14.36
N PHE A 359 -16.03 2.69 -14.71
CA PHE A 359 -16.11 1.80 -15.86
C PHE A 359 -15.90 2.51 -17.21
N ASP A 360 -16.09 3.84 -17.28
CA ASP A 360 -15.72 4.68 -18.41
C ASP A 360 -14.24 5.14 -18.38
N GLY A 361 -13.48 4.70 -17.40
CA GLY A 361 -12.09 5.10 -17.14
C GLY A 361 -11.95 6.52 -16.60
N ARG A 362 -12.97 7.12 -15.99
CA ARG A 362 -12.91 8.46 -15.40
C ARG A 362 -12.42 8.41 -13.96
N ALA A 363 -11.52 9.31 -13.64
CA ALA A 363 -10.98 9.48 -12.31
C ALA A 363 -12.06 9.75 -11.25
N LEU A 364 -12.04 8.96 -10.15
CA LEU A 364 -13.00 9.00 -9.05
C LEU A 364 -12.55 9.94 -7.92
N PRO A 365 -13.49 10.39 -7.06
CA PRO A 365 -13.22 11.31 -5.94
C PRO A 365 -12.15 10.82 -4.97
N ALA A 366 -11.98 9.51 -4.79
CA ALA A 366 -10.98 8.92 -3.90
C ALA A 366 -9.54 9.34 -4.24
N LEU A 367 -9.24 9.68 -5.51
CA LEU A 367 -7.96 10.28 -5.89
C LEU A 367 -7.67 11.61 -5.18
N GLY A 368 -8.71 12.34 -4.77
CA GLY A 368 -8.57 13.58 -3.99
C GLY A 368 -7.95 13.37 -2.60
N VAL A 369 -8.04 12.15 -2.05
CA VAL A 369 -7.49 11.82 -0.72
C VAL A 369 -5.96 11.95 -0.71
N PHE A 370 -5.28 11.56 -1.78
CA PHE A 370 -3.82 11.63 -1.87
C PHE A 370 -3.26 13.05 -1.76
N ARG A 371 -4.00 14.08 -2.19
CA ARG A 371 -3.61 15.48 -2.02
C ARG A 371 -3.74 15.96 -0.57
N ALA A 372 -4.69 15.39 0.15
CA ALA A 372 -5.05 15.82 1.51
C ALA A 372 -4.23 15.12 2.61
N CYS A 373 -3.37 14.15 2.21
CA CYS A 373 -2.59 13.33 3.14
C CYS A 373 -1.12 13.75 3.22
#